data_146b829be5c2a1f92f354d70f2991bb0
#
_entry.id   146b829be5c2a1f92f354d70f2991bb0
#
_cell.length_a   1.000
_cell.length_b   1.000
_cell.length_c   1.000
_cell.angle_alpha   90.00
_cell.angle_beta   90.00
_cell.angle_gamma   90.00
#
_symmetry.space_group_name_H-M   'P 1'
#
loop_
_entity.id
_entity.type
_entity.pdbx_description
1 polymer ?
#
loop_
_entity_poly.entity_id
_entity_poly.type
_entity_poly.pdbx_seq_one_letter_code
_entity_poly.pdbx_strand_id
1 'polypeptide(L)'
;MKVSIITVTYNSGKYLQDCIESVIRQNYKDIEHIIVDGKSNDNTLDIIRKYESHISKWISETDKGMYDAINKGIVMATGDVVGILNSDDMLDGDDVISSIVQAFEEQKTDA
;
A
#
# COMPACT_ATOMS: atom_id res chain seq x y z
N MET A 1 3.33 16.48 -1.46
CA MET A 1 2.17 15.65 -1.89
C MET A 1 2.24 14.30 -1.17
N LYS A 2 1.17 13.93 -0.52
CA LYS A 2 1.09 12.65 0.19
C LYS A 2 0.51 11.57 -0.73
N VAL A 3 1.15 10.42 -0.77
CA VAL A 3 0.71 9.28 -1.57
C VAL A 3 0.22 8.17 -0.64
N SER A 4 -1.03 7.75 -0.82
CA SER A 4 -1.57 6.59 -0.11
C SER A 4 -1.46 5.37 -1.00
N ILE A 5 -0.84 4.31 -0.50
CA ILE A 5 -0.72 3.03 -1.20
C ILE A 5 -1.56 2.01 -0.45
N ILE A 6 -2.52 1.41 -1.17
CA ILE A 6 -3.41 0.40 -0.60
C ILE A 6 -2.97 -0.99 -1.06
N THR A 7 -2.69 -1.87 -0.12
CA THR A 7 -2.40 -3.28 -0.39
C THR A 7 -3.49 -4.14 0.24
N VAL A 8 -4.14 -4.93 -0.59
CA VAL A 8 -5.16 -5.88 -0.16
C VAL A 8 -4.50 -7.24 0.01
N THR A 9 -4.74 -7.89 1.15
CA THR A 9 -4.15 -9.19 1.45
C THR A 9 -5.23 -10.22 1.81
N TYR A 10 -5.00 -11.45 1.36
CA TYR A 10 -5.70 -12.63 1.85
C TYR A 10 -4.79 -13.84 1.66
N ASN A 11 -4.31 -14.41 2.77
CA ASN A 11 -3.35 -15.51 2.76
C ASN A 11 -2.16 -15.21 1.83
N SER A 12 -1.56 -14.03 2.03
CA SER A 12 -0.50 -13.48 1.18
C SER A 12 0.89 -13.65 1.80
N GLY A 13 1.04 -14.53 2.78
CA GLY A 13 2.28 -14.67 3.55
C GLY A 13 3.52 -14.98 2.70
N LYS A 14 3.34 -15.56 1.51
CA LYS A 14 4.46 -15.88 0.63
C LYS A 14 5.08 -14.64 -0.01
N TYR A 15 4.28 -13.60 -0.28
CA TYR A 15 4.71 -12.46 -1.09
C TYR A 15 4.71 -11.12 -0.35
N LEU A 16 3.97 -11.02 0.76
CA LEU A 16 3.71 -9.74 1.38
C LEU A 16 4.97 -9.03 1.88
N GLN A 17 5.94 -9.78 2.39
CA GLN A 17 7.17 -9.18 2.89
C GLN A 17 7.89 -8.38 1.80
N ASP A 18 8.04 -8.95 0.61
CA ASP A 18 8.70 -8.27 -0.51
C ASP A 18 7.92 -7.02 -0.94
N CYS A 19 6.59 -7.12 -0.95
CA CYS A 19 5.71 -5.99 -1.25
C CYS A 19 5.97 -4.83 -0.28
N ILE A 20 5.91 -5.09 1.03
CA ILE A 20 6.11 -4.07 2.07
C ILE A 20 7.50 -3.47 1.96
N GLU A 21 8.53 -4.31 1.82
CA GLU A 21 9.92 -3.82 1.73
C GLU A 21 10.14 -2.94 0.52
N SER A 22 9.46 -3.22 -0.60
CA SER A 22 9.58 -2.39 -1.80
C SER A 22 9.02 -0.98 -1.57
N VAL A 23 8.01 -0.84 -0.73
CA VAL A 23 7.46 0.47 -0.34
C VAL A 23 8.42 1.19 0.62
N ILE A 24 8.98 0.46 1.58
CA ILE A 24 9.93 1.03 2.56
C ILE A 24 11.17 1.60 1.85
N ARG A 25 11.63 0.94 0.79
CA ARG A 25 12.83 1.34 0.05
C ARG A 25 12.65 2.57 -0.84
N GLN A 26 11.43 3.06 -1.02
CA GLN A 26 11.20 4.23 -1.88
C GLN A 26 11.94 5.46 -1.36
N ASN A 27 12.54 6.24 -2.28
CA ASN A 27 13.23 7.46 -1.93
C ASN A 27 12.27 8.62 -1.61
N TYR A 28 11.00 8.49 -1.94
CA TYR A 28 9.94 9.42 -1.57
C TYR A 28 9.37 8.98 -0.21
N LYS A 29 9.34 9.87 0.78
CA LYS A 29 9.02 9.48 2.16
C LYS A 29 7.60 9.83 2.62
N ASP A 30 6.92 10.71 1.93
CA ASP A 30 5.54 11.09 2.29
C ASP A 30 4.54 10.07 1.74
N ILE A 31 4.67 8.85 2.22
CA ILE A 31 3.86 7.70 1.81
C ILE A 31 3.05 7.19 3.00
N GLU A 32 1.76 6.99 2.75
CA GLU A 32 0.87 6.32 3.69
C GLU A 32 0.58 4.92 3.15
N HIS A 33 1.17 3.88 3.75
CA HIS A 33 0.91 2.50 3.34
C HIS A 33 -0.24 1.94 4.19
N ILE A 34 -1.31 1.55 3.52
CA ILE A 34 -2.52 1.02 4.14
C ILE A 34 -2.68 -0.44 3.71
N ILE A 35 -2.85 -1.34 4.67
CA ILE A 35 -3.08 -2.75 4.39
C ILE A 35 -4.47 -3.14 4.86
N VAL A 36 -5.23 -3.74 3.96
CA VAL A 36 -6.56 -4.27 4.25
C VAL A 36 -6.51 -5.78 4.09
N ASP A 37 -6.57 -6.50 5.21
CA ASP A 37 -6.50 -7.95 5.24
C ASP A 37 -7.89 -8.55 5.37
N GLY A 38 -8.16 -9.59 4.58
CA GLY A 38 -9.44 -10.29 4.52
C GLY A 38 -9.54 -11.45 5.51
N LYS A 39 -9.00 -11.28 6.71
CA LYS A 39 -8.99 -12.29 7.77
C LYS A 39 -8.17 -13.52 7.38
N SER A 40 -6.92 -13.29 7.00
CA SER A 40 -5.97 -14.35 6.66
C SER A 40 -5.77 -15.32 7.83
N ASN A 41 -5.57 -16.59 7.50
CA ASN A 41 -5.30 -17.63 8.48
C ASN A 41 -3.92 -18.29 8.31
N ASP A 42 -3.06 -17.72 7.46
CA ASP A 42 -1.65 -18.10 7.33
C ASP A 42 -0.78 -17.12 8.14
N ASN A 43 0.50 -16.96 7.78
CA ASN A 43 1.41 -16.05 8.47
C ASN A 43 1.31 -14.59 8.00
N THR A 44 0.29 -14.22 7.22
CA THR A 44 0.12 -12.84 6.72
C THR A 44 0.07 -11.83 7.85
N LEU A 45 -0.73 -12.09 8.89
CA LEU A 45 -0.85 -11.17 10.03
C LEU A 45 0.46 -11.02 10.79
N ASP A 46 1.24 -12.07 10.90
CA ASP A 46 2.56 -12.01 11.54
C ASP A 46 3.50 -11.07 10.78
N ILE A 47 3.45 -11.12 9.45
CA ILE A 47 4.25 -10.22 8.60
C ILE A 47 3.81 -8.78 8.77
N ILE A 48 2.49 -8.51 8.80
CA ILE A 48 1.96 -7.17 9.02
C ILE A 48 2.47 -6.63 10.35
N ARG A 49 2.41 -7.42 11.41
CA ARG A 49 2.87 -7.00 12.74
C ARG A 49 4.38 -6.76 12.78
N LYS A 50 5.14 -7.57 12.05
CA LYS A 50 6.60 -7.39 11.95
C LYS A 50 6.97 -6.03 11.38
N TYR A 51 6.22 -5.53 10.42
CA TYR A 51 6.46 -4.25 9.74
C TYR A 51 5.55 -3.13 10.20
N GLU A 52 4.85 -3.29 11.32
CA GLU A 52 3.82 -2.36 11.77
C GLU A 52 4.32 -0.93 11.91
N SER A 53 5.58 -0.74 12.31
CA SER A 53 6.17 0.60 12.43
C SER A 53 6.33 1.32 11.08
N HIS A 54 6.29 0.57 9.97
CA HIS A 54 6.41 1.11 8.61
C HIS A 54 5.07 1.14 7.88
N ILE A 55 4.01 0.62 8.50
CA ILE A 55 2.66 0.59 7.94
C ILE A 55 1.84 1.67 8.66
N SER A 56 1.23 2.57 7.88
CA SER A 56 0.50 3.69 8.47
C SER A 56 -0.79 3.26 9.13
N LYS A 57 -1.54 2.38 8.48
CA LYS A 57 -2.81 1.86 8.96
C LYS A 57 -3.03 0.45 8.44
N TRP A 58 -3.67 -0.40 9.24
CA TRP A 58 -4.10 -1.70 8.74
C TRP A 58 -5.30 -2.21 9.51
N ILE A 59 -6.11 -3.00 8.83
CA ILE A 59 -7.25 -3.71 9.43
C ILE A 59 -7.24 -5.14 8.92
N SER A 60 -7.84 -6.03 9.71
CA SER A 60 -8.07 -7.42 9.31
C SER A 60 -9.49 -7.78 9.66
N GLU A 61 -10.32 -7.94 8.62
CA GLU A 61 -11.72 -8.31 8.79
C GLU A 61 -12.23 -8.98 7.53
N THR A 62 -13.30 -9.76 7.65
CA THR A 62 -13.91 -10.41 6.49
C THR A 62 -14.40 -9.36 5.50
N ASP A 63 -14.08 -9.55 4.23
CA ASP A 63 -14.56 -8.70 3.14
C ASP A 63 -15.40 -9.51 2.16
N LYS A 64 -16.05 -8.82 1.22
CA LYS A 64 -16.88 -9.42 0.18
C LYS A 64 -16.14 -9.56 -1.14
N GLY A 65 -14.81 -9.63 -1.09
CA GLY A 65 -13.94 -9.74 -2.25
C GLY A 65 -13.01 -8.55 -2.38
N MET A 66 -12.19 -8.57 -3.45
CA MET A 66 -11.14 -7.58 -3.65
C MET A 66 -11.66 -6.14 -3.69
N TYR A 67 -12.78 -5.90 -4.40
CA TYR A 67 -13.31 -4.54 -4.53
C TYR A 67 -13.79 -3.98 -3.19
N ASP A 68 -14.39 -4.81 -2.35
CA ASP A 68 -14.79 -4.40 -1.01
C ASP A 68 -13.58 -4.00 -0.17
N ALA A 69 -12.52 -4.80 -0.23
CA ALA A 69 -11.28 -4.52 0.48
C ALA A 69 -10.62 -3.23 -0.03
N ILE A 70 -10.58 -3.02 -1.34
CA ILE A 70 -10.05 -1.78 -1.93
C ILE A 70 -10.86 -0.57 -1.45
N ASN A 71 -12.17 -0.67 -1.42
CA ASN A 71 -13.03 0.42 -0.96
C ASN A 71 -12.77 0.76 0.51
N LYS A 72 -12.54 -0.25 1.35
CA LYS A 72 -12.16 -0.01 2.75
C LYS A 72 -10.86 0.78 2.83
N GLY A 73 -9.87 0.41 2.02
CA GLY A 73 -8.60 1.13 1.96
C GLY A 73 -8.77 2.57 1.50
N ILE A 74 -9.60 2.81 0.49
CA ILE A 74 -9.86 4.15 -0.01
C ILE A 74 -10.47 5.04 1.09
N VAL A 75 -11.41 4.50 1.86
CA VAL A 75 -12.02 5.23 2.98
C VAL A 75 -10.98 5.61 4.03
N MET A 76 -9.98 4.75 4.25
CA MET A 76 -8.91 5.01 5.21
C MET A 76 -7.84 5.97 4.69
N ALA A 77 -7.74 6.15 3.37
CA ALA A 77 -6.67 6.93 2.74
C ALA A 77 -6.86 8.43 2.97
N THR A 78 -5.76 9.12 3.24
CA THR A 78 -5.74 10.57 3.44
C THR A 78 -4.79 11.27 2.48
N GLY A 79 -4.18 10.54 1.54
CA GLY A 79 -3.23 11.12 0.61
C GLY A 79 -3.88 11.91 -0.52
N ASP A 80 -3.06 12.72 -1.17
CA ASP A 80 -3.47 13.49 -2.35
C ASP A 80 -3.64 12.61 -3.58
N VAL A 81 -2.88 11.51 -3.62
CA VAL A 81 -2.91 10.48 -4.66
C VAL A 81 -3.10 9.14 -3.99
N VAL A 82 -3.95 8.29 -4.55
CA VAL A 82 -4.18 6.94 -4.05
C VAL A 82 -3.79 5.94 -5.13
N GLY A 83 -2.91 5.02 -4.78
CA GLY A 83 -2.51 3.93 -5.66
C GLY A 83 -2.78 2.59 -5.02
N ILE A 84 -2.89 1.55 -5.83
CA ILE A 84 -3.13 0.18 -5.38
C ILE A 84 -1.92 -0.67 -5.76
N LEU A 85 -1.36 -1.36 -4.78
CA LEU A 85 -0.26 -2.30 -4.97
C LEU A 85 -0.71 -3.66 -4.43
N ASN A 86 -0.86 -4.63 -5.30
CA ASN A 86 -1.28 -5.97 -4.90
C ASN A 86 -0.22 -6.64 -4.03
N SER A 87 -0.64 -7.52 -3.13
CA SER A 87 0.25 -8.15 -2.16
C SER A 87 1.30 -9.07 -2.79
N ASP A 88 1.08 -9.53 -4.01
CA ASP A 88 2.03 -10.35 -4.77
C ASP A 88 2.90 -9.53 -5.72
N ASP A 89 2.75 -8.21 -5.71
CA ASP A 89 3.55 -7.29 -6.50
C ASP A 89 4.53 -6.52 -5.63
N MET A 90 5.51 -5.90 -6.26
CA MET A 90 6.41 -4.98 -5.59
C MET A 90 6.79 -3.85 -6.54
N LEU A 91 7.14 -2.70 -5.97
CA LEU A 91 7.59 -1.56 -6.75
C LEU A 91 8.98 -1.87 -7.32
N ASP A 92 9.16 -1.63 -8.61
CA ASP A 92 10.40 -1.94 -9.31
C ASP A 92 11.35 -0.74 -9.25
N GLY A 93 12.22 -0.74 -8.24
CA GLY A 93 13.19 0.33 -8.02
C GLY A 93 12.79 1.27 -6.89
N ASP A 94 13.70 2.17 -6.53
CA ASP A 94 13.56 3.06 -5.39
C ASP A 94 12.86 4.37 -5.71
N ASP A 95 12.66 4.67 -6.99
CA ASP A 95 12.19 5.97 -7.47
C ASP A 95 10.81 5.93 -8.13
N VAL A 96 10.08 4.83 -7.98
CA VAL A 96 8.76 4.68 -8.61
C VAL A 96 7.79 5.75 -8.12
N ILE A 97 7.69 5.92 -6.81
CA ILE A 97 6.74 6.88 -6.22
C ILE A 97 7.18 8.32 -6.49
N SER A 98 8.47 8.63 -6.39
CA SER A 98 8.96 9.98 -6.70
C SER A 98 8.71 10.35 -8.15
N SER A 99 8.85 9.39 -9.08
CA SER A 99 8.56 9.62 -10.49
C SER A 99 7.08 9.90 -10.74
N ILE A 100 6.19 9.18 -10.05
CA ILE A 100 4.74 9.41 -10.15
C ILE A 100 4.39 10.80 -9.61
N VAL A 101 4.92 11.18 -8.47
CA VAL A 101 4.67 12.49 -7.87
C VAL A 101 5.16 13.60 -8.79
N GLN A 102 6.35 13.44 -9.36
CA GLN A 102 6.90 14.41 -10.30
C GLN A 102 5.96 14.61 -11.51
N ALA A 103 5.43 13.52 -12.06
CA ALA A 103 4.51 13.60 -13.19
C ALA A 103 3.22 14.37 -12.83
N PHE A 104 2.67 14.13 -11.64
CA PHE A 104 1.49 14.87 -11.17
C PHE A 104 1.77 16.36 -10.96
N GLU A 105 2.93 16.70 -10.42
CA GLU A 105 3.30 18.09 -10.19
C GLU A 105 3.56 18.84 -11.50
N GLU A 106 4.15 18.18 -12.49
CA GLU A 106 4.33 18.76 -13.82
C GLU A 106 3.00 19.06 -14.49
N GLN A 107 2.01 18.18 -14.36
CA GLN A 107 0.68 18.43 -14.90
C GLN A 107 -0.01 19.63 -14.25
N LYS A 108 0.21 19.84 -12.96
CA LYS A 108 -0.32 21.03 -12.27
C LYS A 108 0.26 22.33 -12.81
N THR A 109 1.52 22.30 -13.23
CA THR A 109 2.21 23.47 -13.75
C THR A 109 1.72 23.88 -15.12
N ASP A 110 1.25 22.93 -15.92
CA ASP A 110 0.77 23.14 -17.27
C ASP A 110 -0.70 23.60 -17.34
N ALA A 111 -1.38 23.63 -16.21
CA ALA A 111 -2.81 23.97 -16.17
C ALA A 111 -3.06 25.51 -16.18
#